data_de79ad52c45936352a0d4d264174d3f7
#
_entry.id   de79ad52c45936352a0d4d264174d3f7
#
_cell.length_a   1.000
_cell.length_b   1.000
_cell.length_c   1.000
_cell.angle_alpha   90.00
_cell.angle_beta   90.00
_cell.angle_gamma   90.00
#
_symmetry.space_group_name_H-M   'P 1'
#
loop_
_entity.id
_entity.type
_entity.pdbx_description
1 polymer ?
#
loop_
_entity_poly.entity_id
_entity_poly.type
_entity_poly.pdbx_seq_one_letter_code
_entity_poly.pdbx_strand_id
1 'polypeptide(L)'
;MRAPRCQVVQGIPHHFAFQIAGREVLRWNFGQEYPRPCFFPVLAPSGAQLTRMGHPGAPDHDHHQSIWFAHNKVLGIDFWGNASGAVVRQLQWFALEDGADSCRMAVELGWFDGHNPAPLLRQELIAEVRPVAESGEYTVELQSRGFGAAGGGGGWGTKLGGVGVGGGAG
;
A
#
# COMPACT_ATOMS: atom_id res chain seq x y z
N MET A 1 -5.88 29.99 -6.71
CA MET A 1 -6.03 28.64 -7.34
C MET A 1 -6.72 27.76 -6.32
N ARG A 2 -7.77 27.02 -6.69
CA ARG A 2 -8.44 26.07 -5.79
C ARG A 2 -7.63 24.78 -5.75
N ALA A 3 -7.43 24.20 -4.55
CA ALA A 3 -6.73 22.91 -4.41
C ALA A 3 -7.46 21.80 -5.22
N PRO A 4 -6.73 20.83 -5.81
CA PRO A 4 -7.34 19.71 -6.51
C PRO A 4 -8.21 18.89 -5.56
N ARG A 5 -9.26 18.23 -6.12
CA ARG A 5 -10.23 17.46 -5.33
C ARG A 5 -9.59 16.21 -4.70
N CYS A 6 -8.71 15.54 -5.45
CA CYS A 6 -8.01 14.34 -5.03
C CYS A 6 -6.53 14.67 -4.80
N GLN A 7 -5.99 14.31 -3.66
CA GLN A 7 -4.63 14.67 -3.26
C GLN A 7 -3.91 13.50 -2.60
N VAL A 8 -2.59 13.44 -2.79
CA VAL A 8 -1.68 12.59 -2.00
C VAL A 8 -0.84 13.50 -1.12
N VAL A 9 -1.12 13.52 0.16
CA VAL A 9 -0.50 14.42 1.11
C VAL A 9 0.53 13.68 1.95
N GLN A 10 1.78 14.15 1.94
CA GLN A 10 2.82 13.61 2.81
C GLN A 10 2.53 14.00 4.26
N GLY A 11 2.59 13.01 5.16
CA GLY A 11 2.43 13.19 6.59
C GLY A 11 3.63 12.70 7.41
N ILE A 12 3.61 13.00 8.69
CA ILE A 12 4.63 12.65 9.67
C ILE A 12 4.04 11.64 10.66
N PRO A 13 4.81 10.59 11.05
CA PRO A 13 6.04 10.10 10.45
C PRO A 13 5.73 9.16 9.26
N HIS A 14 6.49 9.21 8.19
CA HIS A 14 6.56 8.19 7.15
C HIS A 14 5.22 7.65 6.60
N HIS A 15 4.31 8.52 6.15
CA HIS A 15 3.09 8.11 5.47
C HIS A 15 2.66 9.08 4.35
N PHE A 16 1.83 8.57 3.43
CA PHE A 16 1.09 9.37 2.47
C PHE A 16 -0.41 9.15 2.69
N ALA A 17 -1.16 10.23 2.87
CA ALA A 17 -2.62 10.21 2.98
C ALA A 17 -3.24 10.52 1.61
N PHE A 18 -4.08 9.63 1.11
CA PHE A 18 -4.94 9.89 -0.03
C PHE A 18 -6.20 10.58 0.46
N GLN A 19 -6.48 11.74 -0.10
CA GLN A 19 -7.60 12.58 0.30
C GLN A 19 -8.54 12.86 -0.88
N ILE A 20 -9.84 12.84 -0.60
CA ILE A 20 -10.89 13.29 -1.52
C ILE A 20 -11.60 14.46 -0.85
N ALA A 21 -11.60 15.62 -1.51
CA ALA A 21 -12.18 16.87 -0.99
C ALA A 21 -11.68 17.22 0.44
N GLY A 22 -10.39 17.01 0.69
CA GLY A 22 -9.74 17.29 1.98
C GLY A 22 -9.99 16.24 3.08
N ARG A 23 -10.68 15.15 2.77
CA ARG A 23 -10.91 14.03 3.71
C ARG A 23 -10.02 12.87 3.38
N GLU A 24 -9.28 12.36 4.36
CA GLU A 24 -8.52 11.13 4.21
C GLU A 24 -9.45 9.94 3.99
N VAL A 25 -9.12 9.11 3.00
CA VAL A 25 -9.85 7.89 2.67
C VAL A 25 -8.96 6.65 2.74
N LEU A 26 -7.66 6.83 2.53
CA LEU A 26 -6.66 5.76 2.51
C LEU A 26 -5.32 6.33 2.97
N ARG A 27 -4.50 5.53 3.65
CA ARG A 27 -3.15 5.94 4.02
C ARG A 27 -2.14 4.84 3.70
N TRP A 28 -1.05 5.21 3.05
CA TRP A 28 0.12 4.39 2.86
C TRP A 28 1.13 4.65 3.97
N ASN A 29 1.49 3.62 4.74
CA ASN A 29 2.46 3.67 5.81
C ASN A 29 3.73 2.92 5.38
N PHE A 30 4.89 3.57 5.49
CA PHE A 30 6.17 3.01 5.08
C PHE A 30 7.27 3.19 6.14
N GLY A 31 6.89 3.45 7.38
CA GLY A 31 7.79 3.56 8.52
C GLY A 31 8.48 2.25 8.87
N GLN A 32 9.61 2.34 9.57
CA GLN A 32 10.40 1.16 9.95
C GLN A 32 9.73 0.31 11.04
N GLU A 33 8.75 0.85 11.73
CA GLU A 33 7.90 0.15 12.70
C GLU A 33 7.05 -0.96 12.06
N TYR A 34 6.84 -0.89 10.74
CA TYR A 34 6.16 -1.94 10.00
C TYR A 34 7.18 -2.88 9.34
N PRO A 35 7.04 -4.21 9.46
CA PRO A 35 7.88 -5.15 8.71
C PRO A 35 7.76 -4.97 7.20
N ARG A 36 6.59 -4.53 6.75
CA ARG A 36 6.23 -4.26 5.36
C ARG A 36 5.37 -3.00 5.30
N PRO A 37 5.56 -2.14 4.30
CA PRO A 37 4.65 -1.04 4.06
C PRO A 37 3.22 -1.54 3.82
N CYS A 38 2.24 -0.80 4.28
CA CYS A 38 0.84 -1.20 4.21
C CYS A 38 -0.10 -0.01 4.03
N PHE A 39 -1.29 -0.27 3.49
CA PHE A 39 -2.37 0.72 3.47
C PHE A 39 -3.24 0.54 4.72
N PHE A 40 -3.23 1.55 5.60
CA PHE A 40 -4.05 1.62 6.81
C PHE A 40 -4.08 3.05 7.35
N PRO A 41 -5.26 3.62 7.73
CA PRO A 41 -6.58 3.02 7.59
C PRO A 41 -7.09 3.00 6.15
N VAL A 42 -8.10 2.16 5.89
CA VAL A 42 -8.99 2.23 4.74
C VAL A 42 -10.34 2.66 5.28
N LEU A 43 -10.84 3.82 4.86
CA LEU A 43 -12.02 4.45 5.44
C LEU A 43 -13.21 4.41 4.49
N ALA A 44 -14.38 4.03 4.99
CA ALA A 44 -15.63 4.18 4.26
C ALA A 44 -15.97 5.68 4.05
N PRO A 45 -16.90 6.01 3.14
CA PRO A 45 -17.41 7.37 2.99
C PRO A 45 -17.96 7.97 4.30
N SER A 46 -18.51 7.14 5.18
CA SER A 46 -18.96 7.52 6.53
C SER A 46 -17.83 7.87 7.50
N GLY A 47 -16.57 7.55 7.16
CA GLY A 47 -15.41 7.63 8.05
C GLY A 47 -15.18 6.35 8.87
N ALA A 48 -16.01 5.34 8.75
CA ALA A 48 -15.81 4.06 9.43
C ALA A 48 -14.58 3.34 8.86
N GLN A 49 -13.78 2.75 9.76
CA GLN A 49 -12.59 1.97 9.38
C GLN A 49 -13.01 0.59 8.86
N LEU A 50 -12.59 0.26 7.64
CA LEU A 50 -12.98 -0.99 6.95
C LEU A 50 -12.02 -2.15 7.17
N THR A 51 -10.79 -1.85 7.54
CA THR A 51 -9.71 -2.83 7.71
C THR A 51 -9.07 -2.70 9.08
N ARG A 52 -8.28 -3.67 9.49
CA ARG A 52 -7.63 -3.72 10.80
C ARG A 52 -6.12 -3.98 10.68
N MET A 53 -5.41 -3.70 11.77
CA MET A 53 -4.02 -4.09 12.00
C MET A 53 -4.00 -5.22 13.02
N GLY A 54 -3.30 -6.33 12.69
CA GLY A 54 -3.23 -7.51 13.53
C GLY A 54 -4.57 -8.24 13.68
N HIS A 55 -4.59 -9.22 14.58
CA HIS A 55 -5.79 -9.98 14.91
C HIS A 55 -5.89 -10.17 16.44
N PRO A 56 -6.61 -9.30 17.15
CA PRO A 56 -6.80 -9.46 18.59
C PRO A 56 -7.35 -10.86 18.92
N GLY A 57 -6.69 -11.57 19.84
CA GLY A 57 -7.06 -12.93 20.23
C GLY A 57 -6.58 -14.06 19.31
N ALA A 58 -5.83 -13.77 18.26
CA ALA A 58 -5.18 -14.75 17.39
C ALA A 58 -3.74 -14.28 17.09
N PRO A 59 -2.77 -14.45 18.01
CA PRO A 59 -1.39 -13.93 17.89
C PRO A 59 -0.64 -14.44 16.66
N ASP A 60 -0.98 -15.63 16.17
CA ASP A 60 -0.44 -16.21 14.95
C ASP A 60 -0.88 -15.46 13.66
N HIS A 61 -1.84 -14.52 13.78
CA HIS A 61 -2.33 -13.66 12.71
C HIS A 61 -1.92 -12.19 12.87
N ASP A 62 -1.01 -11.87 13.76
CA ASP A 62 -0.51 -10.48 13.97
C ASP A 62 0.23 -9.92 12.78
N HIS A 63 0.66 -10.77 11.84
CA HIS A 63 1.25 -10.35 10.57
C HIS A 63 0.22 -9.76 9.58
N HIS A 64 -1.08 -9.86 9.83
CA HIS A 64 -2.12 -9.29 8.98
C HIS A 64 -2.20 -7.76 9.17
N GLN A 65 -1.81 -6.99 8.17
CA GLN A 65 -1.67 -5.54 8.23
C GLN A 65 -2.55 -4.84 7.18
N SER A 66 -3.88 -4.97 7.31
CA SER A 66 -4.83 -4.30 6.41
C SER A 66 -4.63 -4.71 4.94
N ILE A 67 -4.07 -3.84 4.10
CA ILE A 67 -3.69 -4.15 2.71
C ILE A 67 -2.17 -4.04 2.59
N TRP A 68 -1.51 -5.14 2.28
CA TRP A 68 -0.05 -5.18 2.12
C TRP A 68 0.35 -6.20 1.05
N PHE A 69 1.61 -6.11 0.60
CA PHE A 69 2.20 -7.09 -0.30
C PHE A 69 3.12 -8.02 0.49
N ALA A 70 2.89 -9.33 0.39
CA ALA A 70 3.65 -10.36 1.07
C ALA A 70 3.64 -11.67 0.29
N HIS A 71 4.63 -12.51 0.54
CA HIS A 71 4.68 -13.87 0.00
C HIS A 71 5.49 -14.75 0.94
N ASN A 72 5.02 -15.96 1.21
CA ASN A 72 5.64 -16.88 2.16
C ASN A 72 6.90 -17.60 1.64
N LYS A 73 7.25 -17.44 0.37
CA LYS A 73 8.40 -18.15 -0.20
C LYS A 73 9.00 -17.44 -1.42
N VAL A 74 9.67 -16.31 -1.19
CA VAL A 74 10.45 -15.62 -2.23
C VAL A 74 11.90 -16.07 -2.11
N LEU A 75 12.42 -16.81 -3.10
CA LEU A 75 13.76 -17.40 -3.06
C LEU A 75 14.03 -18.22 -1.78
N GLY A 76 12.99 -18.90 -1.27
CA GLY A 76 13.07 -19.68 -0.04
C GLY A 76 12.85 -18.91 1.27
N ILE A 77 12.67 -17.59 1.21
CA ILE A 77 12.54 -16.71 2.37
C ILE A 77 11.07 -16.32 2.58
N ASP A 78 10.64 -16.36 3.82
CA ASP A 78 9.28 -15.99 4.22
C ASP A 78 9.17 -14.47 4.44
N PHE A 79 8.44 -13.79 3.53
CA PHE A 79 8.04 -12.40 3.65
C PHE A 79 6.58 -12.23 4.12
N TRP A 80 5.90 -13.33 4.45
CA TRP A 80 4.53 -13.30 4.94
C TRP A 80 4.46 -13.12 6.46
N GLY A 81 5.11 -14.03 7.18
CA GLY A 81 5.19 -14.00 8.63
C GLY A 81 6.17 -12.94 9.17
N ASN A 82 6.12 -12.71 10.49
CA ASN A 82 7.00 -11.74 11.15
C ASN A 82 8.27 -12.39 11.74
N ALA A 83 8.35 -13.74 11.77
CA ALA A 83 9.42 -14.47 12.45
C ALA A 83 10.71 -14.59 11.63
N SER A 84 10.67 -14.36 10.33
CA SER A 84 11.82 -14.60 9.44
C SER A 84 12.90 -13.51 9.51
N GLY A 85 12.62 -12.35 10.10
CA GLY A 85 13.48 -11.17 10.01
C GLY A 85 13.50 -10.49 8.65
N ALA A 86 12.84 -11.08 7.64
CA ALA A 86 12.71 -10.47 6.33
C ALA A 86 11.79 -9.24 6.37
N VAL A 87 12.16 -8.21 5.62
CA VAL A 87 11.44 -6.95 5.62
C VAL A 87 11.26 -6.41 4.20
N VAL A 88 10.20 -5.63 4.00
CA VAL A 88 10.03 -4.81 2.81
C VAL A 88 10.16 -3.34 3.19
N ARG A 89 10.91 -2.58 2.39
CA ARG A 89 11.17 -1.16 2.64
C ARG A 89 10.89 -0.32 1.41
N GLN A 90 10.28 0.84 1.60
CA GLN A 90 10.21 1.83 0.54
C GLN A 90 11.60 2.42 0.32
N LEU A 91 12.08 2.37 -0.92
CA LEU A 91 13.38 2.89 -1.33
C LEU A 91 13.26 4.33 -1.81
N GLN A 92 12.29 4.58 -2.67
CA GLN A 92 12.03 5.91 -3.22
C GLN A 92 10.57 6.02 -3.68
N TRP A 93 10.12 7.24 -3.94
CA TRP A 93 8.89 7.50 -4.70
C TRP A 93 9.26 7.97 -6.12
N PHE A 94 8.45 7.55 -7.08
CA PHE A 94 8.56 8.00 -8.46
C PHE A 94 7.61 9.14 -8.77
N ALA A 95 6.41 9.10 -8.19
CA ALA A 95 5.38 10.10 -8.40
C ALA A 95 4.44 10.21 -7.21
N LEU A 96 4.01 11.44 -6.93
CA LEU A 96 2.87 11.79 -6.10
C LEU A 96 2.06 12.79 -6.93
N GLU A 97 0.86 12.41 -7.34
CA GLU A 97 0.05 13.18 -8.29
C GLU A 97 -1.31 13.48 -7.72
N ASP A 98 -1.65 14.75 -7.74
CA ASP A 98 -2.96 15.25 -7.39
C ASP A 98 -3.80 15.49 -8.66
N GLY A 99 -5.12 15.42 -8.54
CA GLY A 99 -6.00 15.65 -9.68
C GLY A 99 -7.43 15.98 -9.32
N ALA A 100 -8.23 16.30 -10.35
CA ALA A 100 -9.66 16.55 -10.18
C ALA A 100 -10.44 15.24 -9.94
N ASP A 101 -10.05 14.18 -10.66
CA ASP A 101 -10.81 12.93 -10.76
C ASP A 101 -10.09 11.72 -10.13
N SER A 102 -8.80 11.85 -9.85
CA SER A 102 -8.01 10.83 -9.14
C SER A 102 -6.77 11.44 -8.51
N CYS A 103 -6.17 10.72 -7.58
CA CYS A 103 -4.80 10.97 -7.11
C CYS A 103 -4.02 9.65 -7.07
N ARG A 104 -2.70 9.75 -7.26
CA ARG A 104 -1.86 8.59 -7.50
C ARG A 104 -0.52 8.70 -6.78
N MET A 105 -0.05 7.56 -6.25
CA MET A 105 1.28 7.35 -5.72
C MET A 105 1.98 6.28 -6.56
N ALA A 106 3.26 6.48 -6.86
CA ALA A 106 4.13 5.45 -7.42
C ALA A 106 5.43 5.38 -6.61
N VAL A 107 5.78 4.19 -6.14
CA VAL A 107 6.94 3.95 -5.27
C VAL A 107 7.72 2.71 -5.70
N GLU A 108 9.01 2.69 -5.34
CA GLU A 108 9.83 1.48 -5.39
C GLU A 108 9.98 0.90 -3.97
N LEU A 109 9.80 -0.41 -3.88
CA LEU A 109 10.02 -1.20 -2.67
C LEU A 109 11.19 -2.16 -2.88
N GLY A 110 11.98 -2.37 -1.84
CA GLY A 110 13.00 -3.41 -1.77
C GLY A 110 12.59 -4.51 -0.79
N TRP A 111 12.80 -5.76 -1.17
CA TRP A 111 12.54 -6.94 -0.35
C TRP A 111 13.87 -7.47 0.15
N PHE A 112 14.10 -7.40 1.47
CA PHE A 112 15.37 -7.71 2.12
C PHE A 112 15.24 -8.96 3.00
N ASP A 113 16.22 -9.85 2.95
CA ASP A 113 16.27 -11.07 3.75
C ASP A 113 16.63 -10.84 5.23
N GLY A 114 16.97 -9.62 5.60
CA GLY A 114 17.42 -9.27 6.95
C GLY A 114 18.92 -9.45 7.19
N HIS A 115 19.67 -9.97 6.22
CA HIS A 115 21.10 -10.24 6.32
C HIS A 115 21.92 -9.44 5.31
N ASN A 116 21.45 -9.32 4.09
CA ASN A 116 22.11 -8.58 3.02
C ASN A 116 21.62 -7.13 2.95
N PRO A 117 22.54 -6.16 2.74
CA PRO A 117 22.14 -4.77 2.56
C PRO A 117 21.47 -4.50 1.21
N ALA A 118 21.64 -5.39 0.22
CA ALA A 118 20.98 -5.30 -1.08
C ALA A 118 19.64 -6.05 -1.07
N PRO A 119 18.58 -5.51 -1.70
CA PRO A 119 17.33 -6.22 -1.80
C PRO A 119 17.45 -7.43 -2.71
N LEU A 120 16.76 -8.52 -2.37
CA LEU A 120 16.61 -9.70 -3.23
C LEU A 120 15.69 -9.42 -4.42
N LEU A 121 14.68 -8.61 -4.18
CA LEU A 121 13.67 -8.24 -5.15
C LEU A 121 13.39 -6.73 -5.05
N ARG A 122 13.20 -6.09 -6.19
CA ARG A 122 12.64 -4.75 -6.30
C ARG A 122 11.21 -4.85 -6.80
N GLN A 123 10.34 -4.01 -6.26
CA GLN A 123 8.94 -3.97 -6.61
C GLN A 123 8.53 -2.53 -6.89
N GLU A 124 7.97 -2.29 -8.06
CA GLU A 124 7.25 -1.07 -8.35
C GLU A 124 5.80 -1.24 -7.92
N LEU A 125 5.28 -0.28 -7.18
CA LEU A 125 3.90 -0.23 -6.73
C LEU A 125 3.28 1.10 -7.12
N ILE A 126 2.14 1.03 -7.81
CA ILE A 126 1.30 2.17 -8.10
C ILE A 126 -0.02 1.98 -7.35
N ALA A 127 -0.46 3.02 -6.65
CA ALA A 127 -1.77 3.09 -6.04
C ALA A 127 -2.51 4.32 -6.56
N GLU A 128 -3.69 4.13 -7.11
CA GLU A 128 -4.57 5.20 -7.56
C GLU A 128 -5.90 5.15 -6.80
N VAL A 129 -6.31 6.30 -6.29
CA VAL A 129 -7.61 6.49 -5.65
C VAL A 129 -8.46 7.38 -6.55
N ARG A 130 -9.67 6.90 -6.85
CA ARG A 130 -10.62 7.57 -7.73
C ARG A 130 -12.02 7.61 -7.09
N PRO A 131 -12.60 8.78 -6.85
CA PRO A 131 -13.97 8.87 -6.38
C PRO A 131 -14.95 8.39 -7.46
N VAL A 132 -15.99 7.67 -7.03
CA VAL A 132 -17.14 7.33 -7.87
C VAL A 132 -18.12 8.51 -7.83
N ALA A 133 -18.60 8.92 -9.00
CA ALA A 133 -19.50 10.08 -9.11
C ALA A 133 -20.78 9.86 -8.28
N GLU A 134 -21.19 10.89 -7.53
CA GLU A 134 -22.46 11.00 -6.80
C GLU A 134 -22.72 10.04 -5.65
N SER A 135 -22.01 8.91 -5.53
CA SER A 135 -22.24 7.92 -4.46
C SER A 135 -21.47 8.19 -3.16
N GLY A 136 -20.45 9.04 -3.22
CA GLY A 136 -19.48 9.21 -2.13
C GLY A 136 -18.51 8.04 -1.97
N GLU A 137 -18.65 7.01 -2.76
CA GLU A 137 -17.74 5.85 -2.84
C GLU A 137 -16.44 6.22 -3.55
N TYR A 138 -15.45 5.36 -3.46
CA TYR A 138 -14.21 5.48 -4.20
C TYR A 138 -13.64 4.10 -4.56
N THR A 139 -12.79 4.06 -5.56
CA THR A 139 -12.04 2.87 -5.93
C THR A 139 -10.57 3.06 -5.56
N VAL A 140 -9.91 1.96 -5.19
CA VAL A 140 -8.45 1.87 -5.06
C VAL A 140 -7.98 0.88 -6.10
N GLU A 141 -7.17 1.35 -7.05
CA GLU A 141 -6.50 0.50 -8.02
C GLU A 141 -5.04 0.33 -7.60
N LEU A 142 -4.59 -0.93 -7.49
CA LEU A 142 -3.21 -1.27 -7.17
C LEU A 142 -2.60 -1.99 -8.37
N GLN A 143 -1.44 -1.50 -8.83
CA GLN A 143 -0.63 -2.14 -9.86
C GLN A 143 0.75 -2.43 -9.26
N SER A 144 1.21 -3.66 -9.42
CA SER A 144 2.50 -4.10 -8.89
C SER A 144 3.30 -4.86 -9.93
N ARG A 145 4.60 -4.58 -9.99
CA ARG A 145 5.57 -5.25 -10.83
C ARG A 145 6.83 -5.55 -10.05
N GLY A 146 7.25 -6.83 -10.03
CA GLY A 146 8.46 -7.27 -9.33
C GLY A 146 9.60 -7.60 -10.28
N PHE A 147 10.83 -7.34 -9.87
CA PHE A 147 12.07 -7.62 -10.61
C PHE A 147 13.08 -8.28 -9.68
N GLY A 148 13.77 -9.32 -10.15
CA GLY A 148 14.94 -9.86 -9.45
C GLY A 148 16.04 -8.80 -9.36
N ALA A 149 16.67 -8.62 -8.20
CA ALA A 149 17.72 -7.63 -8.01
C ALA A 149 19.03 -7.97 -8.73
N ALA A 150 19.28 -9.25 -9.03
CA ALA A 150 20.38 -9.70 -9.87
C ALA A 150 19.90 -9.81 -11.30
N GLY A 151 20.05 -8.80 -12.13
CA GLY A 151 19.99 -8.71 -13.61
C GLY A 151 19.44 -9.84 -14.49
N GLY A 152 18.71 -10.80 -13.94
CA GLY A 152 18.08 -11.92 -14.64
C GLY A 152 16.67 -11.56 -15.04
N GLY A 153 16.41 -11.47 -16.35
CA GLY A 153 15.19 -11.02 -16.98
C GLY A 153 13.96 -11.93 -16.77
N GLY A 154 13.42 -11.95 -15.59
CA GLY A 154 12.17 -12.57 -15.21
C GLY A 154 11.33 -11.65 -14.35
N GLY A 155 10.68 -10.67 -14.96
CA GLY A 155 9.69 -9.84 -14.26
C GLY A 155 8.35 -10.57 -14.21
N TRP A 156 7.74 -10.64 -13.03
CA TRP A 156 6.34 -11.01 -12.90
C TRP A 156 5.53 -9.76 -12.55
N GLY A 157 4.42 -9.58 -13.25
CA GLY A 157 3.52 -8.46 -13.02
C GLY A 157 2.15 -8.98 -12.62
N THR A 158 1.58 -8.44 -11.57
CA THR A 158 0.18 -8.65 -11.21
C THR A 158 -0.55 -7.32 -11.24
N LYS A 159 -1.52 -7.20 -12.12
CA LYS A 159 -2.53 -6.15 -12.03
C LYS A 159 -3.59 -6.69 -11.06
N LEU A 160 -3.55 -6.23 -9.83
CA LEU A 160 -4.63 -6.49 -8.89
C LEU A 160 -5.80 -5.59 -9.29
N GLY A 161 -6.95 -6.20 -9.57
CA GLY A 161 -8.18 -5.45 -9.87
C GLY A 161 -8.54 -4.49 -8.75
N GLY A 162 -9.23 -3.40 -9.11
CA GLY A 162 -9.64 -2.38 -8.17
C GLY A 162 -10.53 -2.95 -7.06
N VAL A 163 -10.24 -2.58 -5.81
CA VAL A 163 -11.14 -2.81 -4.68
C VAL A 163 -12.11 -1.64 -4.63
N GLY A 164 -13.39 -1.90 -4.94
CA GLY A 164 -14.46 -0.92 -4.74
C GLY A 164 -14.77 -0.80 -3.23
N VAL A 165 -14.69 0.42 -2.70
CA VAL A 165 -15.08 0.70 -1.32
C VAL A 165 -16.44 1.36 -1.34
N GLY A 166 -17.49 0.56 -1.12
CA GLY A 166 -18.88 0.99 -1.06
C GLY A 166 -19.37 1.15 0.39
N GLY A 167 -20.14 2.21 0.64
CA GLY A 167 -20.89 2.37 1.89
C GLY A 167 -22.23 1.68 1.75
N GLY A 168 -22.41 0.52 2.39
CA GLY A 168 -23.76 -0.03 2.56
C GLY A 168 -24.58 0.91 3.46
N ALA A 169 -25.69 1.45 2.93
CA ALA A 169 -26.69 2.06 3.77
C ALA A 169 -27.37 0.95 4.58
N GLY A 170 -27.16 0.97 5.90
CA GLY A 170 -27.92 0.23 6.89
C GLY A 170 -28.65 1.22 7.77
#